data_7f793316bf75e49cc0ece8196debd2cc
#
_entry.id   7f793316bf75e49cc0ece8196debd2cc
#
_cell.length_a   1.000
_cell.length_b   1.000
_cell.length_c   1.000
_cell.angle_alpha   90.00
_cell.angle_beta   90.00
_cell.angle_gamma   90.00
#
_symmetry.space_group_name_H-M   'P 1'
#
loop_
_entity.id
_entity.type
_entity.pdbx_description
1 polymer ?
#
loop_
_entity_poly.entity_id
_entity_poly.type
_entity_poly.pdbx_seq_one_letter_code
_entity_poly.pdbx_strand_id
1 'polypeptide(L)'
;SDFIQTDSLEKYALEIAATGELVGLGAYRDMPEGVLVYVEYIESAPHSNPTLAGRRKYKGIGAALLAYGIQLSIDYGYGGAIYLKAKTSEIREHYIRDFGAIPFSRLDPYLLLIDGEAARELFSQYLKEE
;
A
#
# COMPACT_ATOMS: atom_id res chain seq x y z
N SER A 1 18.59 -16.17 -8.10
CA SER A 1 19.72 -15.33 -7.87
C SER A 1 19.29 -13.91 -7.52
N ASP A 2 20.24 -13.14 -7.10
CA ASP A 2 19.95 -11.84 -6.52
C ASP A 2 19.32 -10.87 -7.50
N PHE A 3 19.74 -10.90 -8.74
CA PHE A 3 19.14 -9.95 -9.63
C PHE A 3 17.71 -10.31 -10.03
N ILE A 4 17.33 -11.55 -9.94
CA ILE A 4 15.94 -11.90 -10.20
C ILE A 4 15.06 -11.23 -9.16
N GLN A 5 15.49 -11.23 -7.91
CA GLN A 5 14.73 -10.57 -6.87
C GLN A 5 14.66 -9.07 -7.07
N THR A 6 15.76 -8.48 -7.50
CA THR A 6 15.79 -7.05 -7.78
C THR A 6 14.80 -6.71 -8.87
N ASP A 7 14.74 -7.53 -9.90
CA ASP A 7 13.85 -7.26 -11.02
C ASP A 7 12.39 -7.35 -10.65
N SER A 8 12.06 -8.07 -9.58
CA SER A 8 10.66 -8.23 -9.19
C SER A 8 10.16 -7.11 -8.32
N LEU A 9 11.00 -6.15 -7.95
CA LEU A 9 10.62 -5.06 -7.09
C LEU A 9 10.17 -3.85 -7.92
N GLU A 10 8.93 -3.44 -7.70
CA GLU A 10 8.34 -2.31 -8.38
C GLU A 10 8.31 -1.12 -7.44
N LYS A 11 8.72 0.05 -7.91
CA LYS A 11 8.73 1.26 -7.09
C LYS A 11 7.78 2.29 -7.68
N TYR A 12 7.16 3.07 -6.82
CA TYR A 12 6.16 4.03 -7.23
C TYR A 12 6.29 5.29 -6.38
N ALA A 13 6.29 6.44 -7.05
CA ALA A 13 6.33 7.74 -6.38
C ALA A 13 5.00 8.45 -6.60
N LEU A 14 4.40 8.90 -5.52
CA LEU A 14 3.12 9.62 -5.57
C LEU A 14 3.42 11.11 -5.51
N GLU A 15 2.91 11.85 -6.48
CA GLU A 15 3.17 13.27 -6.61
C GLU A 15 1.87 14.06 -6.73
N ILE A 16 1.91 15.30 -6.31
CA ILE A 16 0.80 16.22 -6.55
C ILE A 16 0.87 16.67 -7.98
N ALA A 17 -0.20 16.43 -8.75
CA ALA A 17 -0.18 16.68 -10.19
C ALA A 17 0.10 18.15 -10.52
N ALA A 18 -0.45 19.06 -9.73
CA ALA A 18 -0.34 20.50 -10.04
C ALA A 18 1.07 21.04 -9.82
N THR A 19 1.83 20.48 -8.89
CA THR A 19 3.14 21.04 -8.52
C THR A 19 4.29 20.09 -8.75
N GLY A 20 4.03 18.80 -8.94
CA GLY A 20 5.08 17.81 -9.01
C GLY A 20 5.71 17.47 -7.67
N GLU A 21 5.15 17.99 -6.60
CA GLU A 21 5.69 17.74 -5.27
C GLU A 21 5.54 16.28 -4.88
N LEU A 22 6.63 15.67 -4.43
CA LEU A 22 6.63 14.29 -3.97
C LEU A 22 5.96 14.19 -2.61
N VAL A 23 4.94 13.35 -2.49
CA VAL A 23 4.23 13.21 -1.22
C VAL A 23 4.26 11.80 -0.65
N GLY A 24 4.71 10.81 -1.43
CA GLY A 24 4.79 9.46 -0.92
C GLY A 24 5.59 8.54 -1.80
N LEU A 25 6.05 7.45 -1.23
CA LEU A 25 6.81 6.42 -1.94
C LEU A 25 6.32 5.05 -1.54
N GLY A 26 6.33 4.13 -2.49
CA GLY A 26 5.99 2.75 -2.22
C GLY A 26 6.89 1.81 -2.98
N ALA A 27 7.10 0.63 -2.45
CA ALA A 27 7.83 -0.43 -3.12
C ALA A 27 7.04 -1.72 -2.99
N TYR A 28 6.92 -2.45 -4.08
CA TYR A 28 6.02 -3.59 -4.19
C TYR A 28 6.76 -4.75 -4.83
N ARG A 29 6.49 -5.94 -4.36
CA ARG A 29 7.16 -7.14 -4.86
C ARG A 29 6.12 -8.14 -5.34
N ASP A 30 6.33 -8.63 -6.56
CA ASP A 30 5.50 -9.67 -7.13
C ASP A 30 5.82 -10.99 -6.43
N MET A 31 4.79 -11.63 -5.88
CA MET A 31 4.95 -12.90 -5.17
C MET A 31 4.07 -13.94 -5.86
N PRO A 32 4.51 -14.45 -7.00
CA PRO A 32 3.65 -15.37 -7.77
C PRO A 32 3.32 -16.66 -7.04
N GLU A 33 4.22 -17.14 -6.19
CA GLU A 33 3.94 -18.37 -5.46
C GLU A 33 2.77 -18.21 -4.52
N GLY A 34 2.59 -17.01 -3.97
CA GLY A 34 1.48 -16.73 -3.08
C GLY A 34 0.28 -16.14 -3.77
N VAL A 35 0.39 -15.85 -5.07
CA VAL A 35 -0.66 -15.23 -5.85
C VAL A 35 -1.08 -13.90 -5.23
N LEU A 36 -0.08 -13.08 -4.89
CA LEU A 36 -0.33 -11.78 -4.28
C LEU A 36 0.89 -10.88 -4.49
N VAL A 37 0.72 -9.61 -4.12
CA VAL A 37 1.78 -8.61 -4.15
C VAL A 37 2.15 -8.26 -2.72
N TYR A 38 3.43 -8.25 -2.42
CA TYR A 38 3.90 -7.84 -1.11
C TYR A 38 4.24 -6.36 -1.15
N VAL A 39 3.64 -5.60 -0.25
CA VAL A 39 3.94 -4.18 -0.12
C VAL A 39 5.17 -4.06 0.78
N GLU A 40 6.33 -3.89 0.16
CA GLU A 40 7.61 -3.86 0.84
C GLU A 40 7.66 -2.71 1.84
N TYR A 41 7.25 -1.54 1.40
CA TYR A 41 7.06 -0.40 2.29
C TYR A 41 6.20 0.65 1.58
N ILE A 42 5.60 1.50 2.39
CA ILE A 42 4.97 2.73 1.92
C ILE A 42 5.31 3.80 2.96
N GLU A 43 5.53 5.02 2.49
CA GLU A 43 5.84 6.09 3.42
C GLU A 43 5.50 7.44 2.81
N SER A 44 5.16 8.39 3.69
CA SER A 44 4.91 9.76 3.28
C SER A 44 6.23 10.47 3.12
N ALA A 45 6.25 11.52 2.29
CA ALA A 45 7.45 12.30 2.08
C ALA A 45 7.87 12.95 3.39
N PRO A 46 9.17 12.94 3.70
CA PRO A 46 9.64 13.41 4.99
C PRO A 46 9.45 14.90 5.22
N HIS A 47 9.35 15.68 4.18
CA HIS A 47 9.20 17.13 4.31
C HIS A 47 7.75 17.54 4.42
N SER A 48 6.85 16.61 4.60
CA SER A 48 5.44 16.94 4.78
C SER A 48 5.30 17.95 5.91
N ASN A 49 4.52 18.98 5.61
CA ASN A 49 4.35 20.06 6.56
C ASN A 49 3.67 19.56 7.82
N PRO A 50 4.21 19.87 9.00
CA PRO A 50 3.60 19.43 10.24
C PRO A 50 2.34 20.19 10.64
N THR A 51 1.96 21.24 9.92
CA THR A 51 0.75 21.97 10.25
C THR A 51 -0.48 21.09 10.09
N LEU A 52 -1.54 21.50 10.74
CA LEU A 52 -2.81 20.76 10.65
C LEU A 52 -3.30 20.70 9.22
N ALA A 53 -3.16 21.79 8.49
CA ALA A 53 -3.58 21.82 7.09
C ALA A 53 -2.77 20.86 6.25
N GLY A 54 -1.47 20.79 6.51
CA GLY A 54 -0.60 19.88 5.78
C GLY A 54 -0.97 18.44 6.03
N ARG A 55 -1.28 18.10 7.26
CA ARG A 55 -1.69 16.73 7.55
C ARG A 55 -2.97 16.36 6.83
N ARG A 56 -3.91 17.27 6.78
CA ARG A 56 -5.17 17.02 6.10
C ARG A 56 -4.96 16.86 4.60
N LYS A 57 -4.09 17.69 4.04
CA LYS A 57 -3.80 17.66 2.62
C LYS A 57 -3.25 16.30 2.19
N TYR A 58 -2.46 15.67 3.02
CA TYR A 58 -1.82 14.40 2.68
C TYR A 58 -2.54 13.19 3.25
N LYS A 59 -3.71 13.41 3.81
CA LYS A 59 -4.53 12.29 4.25
C LYS A 59 -4.87 11.43 3.04
N GLY A 60 -4.73 10.13 3.18
CA GLY A 60 -5.03 9.23 2.10
C GLY A 60 -3.82 8.81 1.28
N ILE A 61 -2.63 9.33 1.59
CA ILE A 61 -1.43 8.90 0.88
C ILE A 61 -1.23 7.39 1.05
N GLY A 62 -1.40 6.89 2.27
CA GLY A 62 -1.27 5.47 2.50
C GLY A 62 -2.28 4.66 1.71
N ALA A 63 -3.54 5.12 1.68
CA ALA A 63 -4.57 4.44 0.93
C ALA A 63 -4.25 4.42 -0.56
N ALA A 64 -3.76 5.54 -1.10
CA ALA A 64 -3.41 5.61 -2.50
C ALA A 64 -2.27 4.64 -2.84
N LEU A 65 -1.27 4.56 -1.96
CA LEU A 65 -0.15 3.67 -2.19
C LEU A 65 -0.57 2.20 -2.09
N LEU A 66 -1.47 1.88 -1.17
CA LEU A 66 -2.01 0.53 -1.10
C LEU A 66 -2.85 0.21 -2.33
N ALA A 67 -3.64 1.18 -2.80
CA ALA A 67 -4.44 0.98 -4.00
C ALA A 67 -3.57 0.71 -5.22
N TYR A 68 -2.40 1.34 -5.29
CA TYR A 68 -1.47 1.04 -6.37
C TYR A 68 -0.99 -0.40 -6.31
N GLY A 69 -0.70 -0.89 -5.10
CA GLY A 69 -0.33 -2.28 -4.93
C GLY A 69 -1.44 -3.22 -5.36
N ILE A 70 -2.68 -2.86 -5.06
CA ILE A 70 -3.83 -3.64 -5.51
C ILE A 70 -3.91 -3.66 -7.03
N GLN A 71 -3.66 -2.50 -7.66
CA GLN A 71 -3.65 -2.42 -9.11
C GLN A 71 -2.59 -3.34 -9.72
N LEU A 72 -1.39 -3.34 -9.15
CA LEU A 72 -0.36 -4.26 -9.61
C LEU A 72 -0.80 -5.71 -9.48
N SER A 73 -1.43 -6.04 -8.37
CA SER A 73 -1.92 -7.40 -8.13
C SER A 73 -2.96 -7.78 -9.16
N ILE A 74 -3.85 -6.85 -9.50
CA ILE A 74 -4.84 -7.10 -10.55
C ILE A 74 -4.14 -7.32 -11.89
N ASP A 75 -3.17 -6.48 -12.21
CA ASP A 75 -2.45 -6.57 -13.47
C ASP A 75 -1.70 -7.87 -13.61
N TYR A 76 -1.19 -8.40 -12.49
CA TYR A 76 -0.48 -9.68 -12.51
C TYR A 76 -1.44 -10.87 -12.50
N GLY A 77 -2.74 -10.63 -12.38
CA GLY A 77 -3.72 -11.71 -12.38
C GLY A 77 -4.02 -12.29 -11.01
N TYR A 78 -3.71 -11.57 -9.95
CA TYR A 78 -3.88 -12.07 -8.58
C TYR A 78 -5.16 -11.58 -7.93
N GLY A 79 -6.00 -10.86 -8.66
CA GLY A 79 -7.31 -10.46 -8.14
C GLY A 79 -7.30 -9.35 -7.11
N GLY A 80 -6.18 -8.68 -6.95
CA GLY A 80 -6.08 -7.56 -6.03
C GLY A 80 -5.51 -7.90 -4.67
N ALA A 81 -5.13 -9.14 -4.43
CA ALA A 81 -4.60 -9.54 -3.12
C ALA A 81 -3.23 -8.90 -2.88
N ILE A 82 -3.08 -8.26 -1.72
CA ILE A 82 -1.78 -7.72 -1.30
C ILE A 82 -1.57 -8.08 0.16
N TYR A 83 -0.31 -8.16 0.56
CA TYR A 83 -0.04 -8.28 1.98
C TYR A 83 1.10 -7.33 2.35
N LEU A 84 1.17 -7.02 3.63
CA LEU A 84 2.10 -6.01 4.11
C LEU A 84 2.34 -6.24 5.60
N LYS A 85 3.39 -5.64 6.10
CA LYS A 85 3.73 -5.74 7.50
C LYS A 85 3.60 -4.38 8.16
N ALA A 86 2.74 -4.28 9.17
CA ALA A 86 2.56 -3.05 9.91
C ALA A 86 3.77 -2.81 10.82
N LYS A 87 4.20 -1.57 10.93
CA LYS A 87 5.39 -1.23 11.71
C LYS A 87 5.10 -1.12 13.19
N THR A 88 3.87 -0.77 13.56
CA THR A 88 3.49 -0.60 14.96
C THR A 88 2.11 -1.17 15.17
N SER A 89 1.75 -1.36 16.45
CA SER A 89 0.42 -1.86 16.76
C SER A 89 -0.65 -0.84 16.38
N GLU A 90 -0.34 0.45 16.45
CA GLU A 90 -1.30 1.48 16.07
C GLU A 90 -1.59 1.44 14.57
N ILE A 91 -0.54 1.29 13.77
CA ILE A 91 -0.71 1.19 12.34
C ILE A 91 -1.45 -0.10 11.98
N ARG A 92 -1.15 -1.17 12.70
CA ARG A 92 -1.85 -2.44 12.50
C ARG A 92 -3.35 -2.28 12.74
N GLU A 93 -3.71 -1.63 13.85
CA GLU A 93 -5.12 -1.39 14.15
C GLU A 93 -5.79 -0.53 13.08
N HIS A 94 -5.08 0.46 12.60
CA HIS A 94 -5.59 1.33 11.55
C HIS A 94 -5.89 0.54 10.28
N TYR A 95 -4.97 -0.33 9.87
CA TYR A 95 -5.18 -1.12 8.66
C TYR A 95 -6.34 -2.08 8.81
N ILE A 96 -6.47 -2.69 9.98
CA ILE A 96 -7.57 -3.63 10.22
C ILE A 96 -8.91 -2.91 10.24
N ARG A 97 -8.96 -1.81 10.96
CA ARG A 97 -10.22 -1.09 11.16
C ARG A 97 -10.66 -0.37 9.90
N ASP A 98 -9.73 0.29 9.21
CA ASP A 98 -10.10 1.20 8.14
C ASP A 98 -9.98 0.59 6.76
N PHE A 99 -9.12 -0.41 6.58
CA PHE A 99 -8.91 -1.00 5.26
C PHE A 99 -9.33 -2.45 5.17
N GLY A 100 -9.85 -3.02 6.25
CA GLY A 100 -10.30 -4.39 6.21
C GLY A 100 -9.20 -5.43 6.16
N ALA A 101 -8.00 -5.07 6.60
CA ALA A 101 -6.89 -6.00 6.63
C ALA A 101 -7.15 -7.08 7.67
N ILE A 102 -6.65 -8.28 7.40
CA ILE A 102 -6.78 -9.39 8.34
C ILE A 102 -5.42 -9.98 8.64
N PRO A 103 -5.24 -10.54 9.83
CA PRO A 103 -3.96 -11.18 10.14
C PRO A 103 -3.68 -12.33 9.18
N PHE A 104 -2.46 -12.40 8.70
CA PHE A 104 -2.08 -13.34 7.67
C PHE A 104 -1.27 -14.52 8.20
N SER A 105 -0.58 -14.34 9.32
CA SER A 105 0.31 -15.35 9.84
C SER A 105 0.15 -15.48 11.36
N ARG A 106 0.20 -16.71 11.85
CA ARG A 106 0.19 -16.94 13.28
C ARG A 106 1.51 -16.54 13.93
N LEU A 107 2.58 -16.59 13.14
CA LEU A 107 3.91 -16.33 13.68
C LEU A 107 4.24 -14.85 13.72
N ASP A 108 3.57 -14.05 12.90
CA ASP A 108 3.85 -12.63 12.84
C ASP A 108 2.54 -11.87 12.86
N PRO A 109 2.12 -11.35 14.02
CA PRO A 109 0.83 -10.66 14.12
C PRO A 109 0.78 -9.35 13.34
N TYR A 110 1.91 -8.84 12.90
CA TYR A 110 1.94 -7.62 12.11
C TYR A 110 1.83 -7.85 10.61
N LEU A 111 1.87 -9.11 10.18
CA LEU A 111 1.72 -9.43 8.77
C LEU A 111 0.24 -9.54 8.44
N LEU A 112 -0.21 -8.69 7.51
CA LEU A 112 -1.63 -8.52 7.23
C LEU A 112 -1.91 -8.75 5.76
N LEU A 113 -3.14 -9.17 5.48
CA LEU A 113 -3.62 -9.43 4.13
C LEU A 113 -4.81 -8.53 3.84
N ILE A 114 -4.82 -7.92 2.66
CA ILE A 114 -5.99 -7.22 2.14
C ILE A 114 -6.34 -7.89 0.83
N ASP A 115 -7.53 -8.48 0.74
CA ASP A 115 -7.94 -9.15 -0.49
C ASP A 115 -9.45 -9.09 -0.62
N GLY A 116 -9.94 -9.65 -1.71
CA GLY A 116 -11.36 -9.80 -1.96
C GLY A 116 -12.10 -8.48 -1.90
N GLU A 117 -13.15 -8.46 -1.10
CA GLU A 117 -14.01 -7.30 -1.03
C GLU A 117 -13.28 -6.09 -0.43
N ALA A 118 -12.42 -6.32 0.56
CA ALA A 118 -11.68 -5.22 1.17
C ALA A 118 -10.78 -4.55 0.14
N ALA A 119 -10.11 -5.33 -0.68
CA ALA A 119 -9.26 -4.78 -1.72
C ALA A 119 -10.07 -4.01 -2.74
N ARG A 120 -11.22 -4.55 -3.13
CA ARG A 120 -12.08 -3.87 -4.10
C ARG A 120 -12.59 -2.55 -3.55
N GLU A 121 -12.95 -2.54 -2.29
CA GLU A 121 -13.47 -1.33 -1.68
C GLU A 121 -12.41 -0.24 -1.61
N LEU A 122 -11.21 -0.60 -1.20
CA LEU A 122 -10.10 0.35 -1.13
C LEU A 122 -9.77 0.90 -2.51
N PHE A 123 -9.71 0.03 -3.50
CA PHE A 123 -9.42 0.44 -4.86
C PHE A 123 -10.51 1.36 -5.42
N SER A 124 -11.77 1.04 -5.11
CA SER A 124 -12.89 1.85 -5.56
C SER A 124 -12.85 3.26 -4.98
N GLN A 125 -12.49 3.37 -3.70
CA GLN A 125 -12.37 4.68 -3.09
C GLN A 125 -11.28 5.51 -3.73
N TYR A 126 -10.17 4.87 -4.05
CA TYR A 126 -9.07 5.56 -4.71
C TYR A 126 -9.52 6.08 -6.09
N LEU A 127 -10.22 5.26 -6.85
CA LEU A 127 -10.70 5.68 -8.15
C LEU A 127 -11.70 6.82 -8.08
N LYS A 128 -12.54 6.82 -7.05
CA LYS A 128 -13.52 7.88 -6.89
C LYS A 128 -12.89 9.22 -6.67
N GLU A 129 -11.72 9.25 -6.07
CA GLU A 129 -11.06 10.51 -5.74
C GLU A 129 -10.29 11.08 -6.91
N GLU A 130 -10.18 10.34 -7.96
CA GLU A 130 -9.56 10.84 -9.16
C GLU A 130 -10.56 11.63 -10.00
#